data_adc8d50d4214b14ee7a0e75c39c26d87
#
_entry.id   adc8d50d4214b14ee7a0e75c39c26d87
#
_cell.length_a   1.000
_cell.length_b   1.000
_cell.length_c   1.000
_cell.angle_alpha   90.00
_cell.angle_beta   90.00
_cell.angle_gamma   90.00
#
_symmetry.space_group_name_H-M   'P 1'
#
loop_
_entity.id
_entity.type
_entity.pdbx_description
1 polymer ?
#
loop_
_entity_poly.entity_id
_entity_poly.type
_entity_poly.pdbx_seq_one_letter_code
_entity_poly.pdbx_strand_id
1 'polypeptide(L)'
;SLFLAGLVLLVYWFWLSLRPVEIVAIHHRSSGFSDVLVTSFPPTDKGKIKSWLKNQNMVKDKYAIPKPDSNGYFYVTFWLFGKGYKEEGKYDRLCFNDIKTKINCIEKDAIFSVDKSRNMGLMFTVYDGDNYRLDLNGDIIKVTSD
;
A
#
# COMPACT_ATOMS: atom_id res chain seq x y z
N SER A 1 -8.70 31.88 19.83
CA SER A 1 -8.05 31.45 21.05
C SER A 1 -7.12 30.26 20.78
N LEU A 2 -6.15 30.10 21.63
CA LEU A 2 -5.19 28.97 21.52
C LEU A 2 -5.89 27.62 21.65
N PHE A 3 -6.95 27.55 22.43
CA PHE A 3 -7.74 26.34 22.60
C PHE A 3 -8.42 25.90 21.30
N LEU A 4 -9.03 26.86 20.58
CA LEU A 4 -9.67 26.59 19.28
C LEU A 4 -8.64 26.14 18.24
N ALA A 5 -7.47 26.78 18.19
CA ALA A 5 -6.40 26.41 17.25
C ALA A 5 -5.92 25.00 17.51
N GLY A 6 -5.72 24.61 18.78
CA GLY A 6 -5.32 23.27 19.15
C GLY A 6 -6.36 22.23 18.76
N LEU A 7 -7.66 22.54 18.95
CA LEU A 7 -8.74 21.63 18.61
C LEU A 7 -8.83 21.41 17.09
N VAL A 8 -8.67 22.47 16.29
CA VAL A 8 -8.65 22.38 14.82
C VAL A 8 -7.49 21.50 14.35
N LEU A 9 -6.30 21.66 14.95
CA LEU A 9 -5.14 20.83 14.61
C LEU A 9 -5.38 19.36 14.93
N LEU A 10 -5.99 19.05 16.08
CA LEU A 10 -6.31 17.67 16.46
C LEU A 10 -7.31 17.05 15.50
N VAL A 11 -8.34 17.77 15.12
CA VAL A 11 -9.34 17.29 14.15
C VAL A 11 -8.71 17.07 12.79
N TYR A 12 -7.83 17.97 12.36
CA TYR A 12 -7.10 17.85 11.09
C TYR A 12 -6.19 16.59 11.09
N TRP A 13 -5.44 16.37 12.17
CA TRP A 13 -4.60 15.18 12.32
C TRP A 13 -5.43 13.90 12.31
N PHE A 14 -6.53 13.90 13.04
CA PHE A 14 -7.44 12.76 13.09
C PHE A 14 -8.02 12.45 11.71
N TRP A 15 -8.43 13.50 10.98
CA TRP A 15 -8.94 13.35 9.61
C TRP A 15 -7.88 12.78 8.68
N LEU A 16 -6.64 13.27 8.75
CA LEU A 16 -5.54 12.75 7.94
C LEU A 16 -5.25 11.28 8.23
N SER A 17 -5.31 10.89 9.50
CA SER A 17 -5.06 9.51 9.92
C SER A 17 -6.14 8.55 9.42
N LEU A 18 -7.34 9.05 9.19
CA LEU A 18 -8.47 8.28 8.68
C LEU A 18 -8.67 8.46 7.17
N ARG A 19 -7.72 9.10 6.50
CA ARG A 19 -7.83 9.36 5.07
C ARG A 19 -8.09 8.06 4.31
N PRO A 20 -9.13 8.01 3.46
CA PRO A 20 -9.48 6.79 2.75
C PRO A 20 -8.46 6.44 1.68
N VAL A 21 -8.33 5.17 1.41
CA VAL A 21 -7.55 4.68 0.28
C VAL A 21 -8.38 4.88 -0.99
N GLU A 22 -7.82 5.58 -1.97
CA GLU A 22 -8.45 5.75 -3.27
C GLU A 22 -7.65 4.97 -4.31
N ILE A 23 -8.22 3.87 -4.76
CA ILE A 23 -7.58 2.97 -5.73
C ILE A 23 -7.94 3.43 -7.13
N VAL A 24 -6.91 3.71 -7.94
CA VAL A 24 -7.07 4.13 -9.33
C VAL A 24 -7.06 2.92 -10.26
N ALA A 25 -6.12 2.00 -10.04
CA ALA A 25 -5.94 0.85 -10.90
C ALA A 25 -5.20 -0.26 -10.15
N ILE A 26 -5.34 -1.47 -10.67
CA ILE A 26 -4.68 -2.64 -10.13
C ILE A 26 -4.07 -3.43 -11.26
N HIS A 27 -2.82 -3.85 -11.08
CA HIS A 27 -2.11 -4.66 -12.04
C HIS A 27 -1.62 -5.93 -11.35
N HIS A 28 -2.04 -7.08 -11.87
CA HIS A 28 -1.56 -8.37 -11.38
C HIS A 28 -0.36 -8.80 -12.21
N ARG A 29 0.72 -9.14 -11.52
CA ARG A 29 1.87 -9.79 -12.13
C ARG A 29 1.83 -11.28 -11.79
N SER A 30 2.70 -12.06 -12.38
CA SER A 30 2.76 -13.50 -12.11
C SER A 30 3.19 -13.80 -10.67
N SER A 31 2.86 -15.02 -10.19
CA SER A 31 3.42 -15.59 -8.96
C SER A 31 3.09 -14.81 -7.68
N GLY A 32 1.85 -14.33 -7.56
CA GLY A 32 1.38 -13.71 -6.33
C GLY A 32 1.69 -12.24 -6.18
N PHE A 33 2.30 -11.59 -7.17
CA PHE A 33 2.61 -10.17 -7.14
C PHE A 33 1.45 -9.33 -7.67
N SER A 34 1.07 -8.30 -6.93
CA SER A 34 0.04 -7.34 -7.35
C SER A 34 0.50 -5.92 -7.06
N ASP A 35 0.20 -5.01 -7.98
CA ASP A 35 0.50 -3.59 -7.83
C ASP A 35 -0.82 -2.82 -7.75
N VAL A 36 -0.97 -2.01 -6.70
CA VAL A 36 -2.16 -1.19 -6.46
C VAL A 36 -1.75 0.27 -6.61
N LEU A 37 -2.36 0.97 -7.55
CA LEU A 37 -2.08 2.38 -7.80
C LEU A 37 -3.11 3.21 -7.07
N VAL A 38 -2.64 4.12 -6.21
CA VAL A 38 -3.52 4.93 -5.36
C VAL A 38 -3.24 6.42 -5.53
N THR A 39 -4.27 7.24 -5.38
CA THR A 39 -4.15 8.70 -5.33
C THR A 39 -4.27 9.23 -3.90
N SER A 40 -4.78 8.42 -2.99
CA SER A 40 -4.94 8.78 -1.59
C SER A 40 -4.65 7.57 -0.71
N PHE A 41 -3.90 7.78 0.37
CA PHE A 41 -3.51 6.72 1.30
C PHE A 41 -3.25 7.35 2.67
N PRO A 42 -3.52 6.62 3.79
CA PRO A 42 -3.25 7.16 5.13
C PRO A 42 -1.78 7.54 5.30
N PRO A 43 -1.47 8.69 5.93
CA PRO A 43 -0.10 9.18 6.04
C PRO A 43 0.75 8.50 7.11
N THR A 44 0.14 7.90 8.13
CA THR A 44 0.89 7.27 9.23
C THR A 44 1.11 5.79 8.99
N ASP A 45 2.18 5.24 9.59
CA ASP A 45 2.49 3.81 9.50
C ASP A 45 1.32 2.96 9.98
N LYS A 46 0.82 3.25 11.18
CA LYS A 46 -0.31 2.52 11.76
C LYS A 46 -1.58 2.69 10.94
N GLY A 47 -1.80 3.89 10.41
CA GLY A 47 -2.96 4.16 9.57
C GLY A 47 -2.96 3.32 8.30
N LYS A 48 -1.79 3.15 7.67
CA LYS A 48 -1.63 2.31 6.49
C LYS A 48 -1.98 0.85 6.80
N ILE A 49 -1.43 0.32 7.89
CA ILE A 49 -1.66 -1.08 8.29
C ILE A 49 -3.12 -1.30 8.67
N LYS A 50 -3.68 -0.40 9.47
CA LYS A 50 -5.09 -0.49 9.88
C LYS A 50 -6.04 -0.40 8.68
N SER A 51 -5.69 0.41 7.69
CA SER A 51 -6.47 0.52 6.45
C SER A 51 -6.50 -0.82 5.71
N TRP A 52 -5.36 -1.48 5.60
CA TRP A 52 -5.30 -2.82 4.99
C TRP A 52 -6.15 -3.82 5.76
N LEU A 53 -5.98 -3.89 7.08
CA LEU A 53 -6.71 -4.83 7.93
C LEU A 53 -8.23 -4.60 7.86
N LYS A 54 -8.64 -3.34 7.82
CA LYS A 54 -10.05 -2.98 7.74
C LYS A 54 -10.67 -3.32 6.38
N ASN A 55 -9.92 -3.12 5.30
CA ASN A 55 -10.45 -3.21 3.94
C ASN A 55 -10.05 -4.50 3.20
N GLN A 56 -9.32 -5.42 3.83
CA GLN A 56 -8.77 -6.58 3.14
C GLN A 56 -9.85 -7.46 2.49
N ASN A 57 -11.01 -7.63 3.12
CA ASN A 57 -12.08 -8.43 2.57
C ASN A 57 -12.72 -7.76 1.34
N MET A 58 -12.92 -6.46 1.40
CA MET A 58 -13.48 -5.69 0.29
C MET A 58 -12.53 -5.71 -0.92
N VAL A 59 -11.24 -5.52 -0.66
CA VAL A 59 -10.20 -5.51 -1.70
C VAL A 59 -10.10 -6.89 -2.35
N LYS A 60 -10.21 -7.95 -1.56
CA LYS A 60 -10.22 -9.32 -2.08
C LYS A 60 -11.43 -9.58 -2.97
N ASP A 61 -12.62 -9.18 -2.50
CA ASP A 61 -13.86 -9.45 -3.22
C ASP A 61 -13.99 -8.62 -4.49
N LYS A 62 -13.60 -7.34 -4.42
CA LYS A 62 -13.78 -6.40 -5.53
C LYS A 62 -12.64 -6.47 -6.55
N TYR A 63 -11.41 -6.67 -6.08
CA TYR A 63 -10.21 -6.54 -6.92
C TYR A 63 -9.38 -7.82 -7.01
N ALA A 64 -9.75 -8.88 -6.30
CA ALA A 64 -8.99 -10.12 -6.21
C ALA A 64 -7.56 -9.90 -5.69
N ILE A 65 -7.42 -9.10 -4.64
CA ILE A 65 -6.15 -8.84 -3.96
C ILE A 65 -6.24 -9.29 -2.50
N PRO A 66 -5.26 -10.03 -1.99
CA PRO A 66 -4.12 -10.59 -2.70
C PRO A 66 -4.54 -11.73 -3.63
N LYS A 67 -3.68 -12.00 -4.61
CA LYS A 67 -3.83 -13.16 -5.50
C LYS A 67 -2.66 -14.09 -5.23
N PRO A 68 -2.79 -14.98 -4.22
CA PRO A 68 -1.68 -15.82 -3.79
C PRO A 68 -1.23 -16.81 -4.87
N ASP A 69 0.04 -17.20 -4.81
CA ASP A 69 0.57 -18.25 -5.65
C ASP A 69 0.09 -19.63 -5.16
N SER A 70 0.59 -20.70 -5.76
CA SER A 70 0.20 -22.08 -5.42
C SER A 70 0.53 -22.46 -3.98
N ASN A 71 1.47 -21.77 -3.33
CA ASN A 71 1.87 -22.01 -1.94
C ASN A 71 1.15 -21.09 -0.96
N GLY A 72 0.28 -20.19 -1.43
CA GLY A 72 -0.41 -19.25 -0.61
C GLY A 72 0.39 -17.98 -0.31
N TYR A 73 1.51 -17.76 -0.98
CA TYR A 73 2.36 -16.59 -0.78
C TYR A 73 1.96 -15.47 -1.74
N PHE A 74 2.10 -14.24 -1.26
CA PHE A 74 1.75 -13.06 -2.06
C PHE A 74 2.59 -11.85 -1.67
N TYR A 75 2.61 -10.87 -2.57
CA TYR A 75 3.26 -9.59 -2.37
C TYR A 75 2.41 -8.51 -3.02
N VAL A 76 1.84 -7.61 -2.22
CA VAL A 76 1.00 -6.50 -2.70
C VAL A 76 1.75 -5.20 -2.41
N THR A 77 2.02 -4.42 -3.45
CA THR A 77 2.68 -3.12 -3.30
C THR A 77 1.72 -2.01 -3.68
N PHE A 78 1.63 -1.01 -2.83
CA PHE A 78 0.86 0.21 -3.09
C PHE A 78 1.79 1.28 -3.60
N TRP A 79 1.47 1.80 -4.78
CA TRP A 79 2.26 2.82 -5.47
C TRP A 79 1.45 4.09 -5.57
N LEU A 80 2.08 5.23 -5.31
CA LEU A 80 1.43 6.51 -5.55
C LEU A 80 1.31 6.74 -7.06
N PHE A 81 0.06 6.95 -7.54
CA PHE A 81 -0.19 7.15 -8.97
C PHE A 81 0.45 8.43 -9.49
N GLY A 82 0.53 9.45 -8.64
CA GLY A 82 1.21 10.71 -8.94
C GLY A 82 0.62 11.40 -10.16
N LYS A 83 1.48 11.67 -11.14
CA LYS A 83 1.10 12.33 -12.38
C LYS A 83 0.48 11.37 -13.42
N GLY A 84 0.27 10.11 -13.06
CA GLY A 84 -0.39 9.14 -13.90
C GLY A 84 0.55 8.36 -14.81
N TYR A 85 -0.04 7.70 -15.80
CA TYR A 85 0.73 6.90 -16.73
C TYR A 85 1.55 7.75 -17.69
N LYS A 86 2.78 7.28 -17.96
CA LYS A 86 3.75 7.95 -18.84
C LYS A 86 4.45 6.89 -19.70
N GLU A 87 5.17 7.35 -20.73
CA GLU A 87 6.10 6.50 -21.46
C GLU A 87 7.31 6.21 -20.59
N GLU A 88 7.96 5.08 -20.78
CA GLU A 88 9.17 4.73 -20.04
C GLU A 88 10.31 5.72 -20.35
N GLY A 89 10.55 5.99 -21.63
CA GLY A 89 11.59 6.89 -22.04
C GLY A 89 12.97 6.44 -21.55
N LYS A 90 13.73 7.38 -21.01
CA LYS A 90 15.08 7.15 -20.46
C LYS A 90 15.06 6.87 -18.95
N TYR A 91 13.88 6.87 -18.35
CA TYR A 91 13.74 6.86 -16.89
C TYR A 91 13.50 5.45 -16.37
N ASP A 92 13.88 5.25 -15.12
CA ASP A 92 13.60 4.02 -14.40
C ASP A 92 12.17 4.09 -13.85
N ARG A 93 11.23 3.64 -14.67
CA ARG A 93 9.80 3.65 -14.34
C ARG A 93 9.25 2.23 -14.24
N LEU A 94 8.16 2.08 -13.49
CA LEU A 94 7.45 0.81 -13.40
C LEU A 94 6.44 0.72 -14.53
N CYS A 95 6.62 -0.25 -15.41
CA CYS A 95 5.80 -0.39 -16.61
C CYS A 95 4.94 -1.66 -16.54
N PHE A 96 3.71 -1.56 -17.04
CA PHE A 96 2.72 -2.62 -16.96
C PHE A 96 2.43 -3.18 -18.35
N ASN A 97 2.73 -4.46 -18.55
CA ASN A 97 2.55 -5.12 -19.83
C ASN A 97 1.10 -5.37 -20.21
N ASP A 98 0.19 -5.31 -19.23
CA ASP A 98 -1.23 -5.46 -19.49
C ASP A 98 -1.86 -4.22 -20.13
N ILE A 99 -1.17 -3.08 -20.08
CA ILE A 99 -1.55 -1.88 -20.84
C ILE A 99 -0.88 -1.96 -22.21
N LYS A 100 -1.68 -1.93 -23.26
CA LYS A 100 -1.20 -2.19 -24.64
C LYS A 100 -0.63 -0.97 -25.35
N THR A 101 -0.67 0.20 -24.76
CA THR A 101 -0.08 1.41 -25.32
C THR A 101 1.30 1.66 -24.73
N LYS A 102 2.07 2.58 -25.35
CA LYS A 102 3.38 2.97 -24.84
C LYS A 102 3.30 3.79 -23.55
N ILE A 103 2.12 4.35 -23.25
CA ILE A 103 1.87 5.15 -22.04
C ILE A 103 1.39 4.18 -20.96
N ASN A 104 2.31 3.36 -20.47
CA ASN A 104 1.99 2.26 -19.56
C ASN A 104 2.86 2.24 -18.30
N CYS A 105 3.57 3.31 -18.01
CA CYS A 105 4.50 3.35 -16.87
C CYS A 105 4.13 4.42 -15.87
N ILE A 106 4.50 4.20 -14.61
CA ILE A 106 4.36 5.20 -13.54
C ILE A 106 5.72 5.47 -12.91
N GLU A 107 5.83 6.59 -12.22
CA GLU A 107 7.00 6.85 -11.39
C GLU A 107 7.07 5.82 -10.25
N LYS A 108 8.26 5.38 -9.90
CA LYS A 108 8.46 4.40 -8.83
C LYS A 108 8.36 5.06 -7.46
N ASP A 109 7.16 5.28 -6.99
CA ASP A 109 6.90 5.87 -5.69
C ASP A 109 6.08 4.88 -4.85
N ALA A 110 6.77 3.88 -4.33
CA ALA A 110 6.17 2.87 -3.46
C ALA A 110 5.95 3.47 -2.08
N ILE A 111 4.77 3.24 -1.51
CA ILE A 111 4.40 3.80 -0.21
C ILE A 111 4.16 2.74 0.85
N PHE A 112 3.70 1.57 0.46
CA PHE A 112 3.33 0.52 1.41
C PHE A 112 3.30 -0.83 0.72
N SER A 113 3.66 -1.90 1.44
CA SER A 113 3.49 -3.25 0.91
C SER A 113 3.04 -4.20 2.00
N VAL A 114 2.30 -5.21 1.58
CA VAL A 114 1.86 -6.33 2.42
C VAL A 114 2.33 -7.59 1.73
N ASP A 115 3.09 -8.40 2.44
CA ASP A 115 3.57 -9.65 1.86
C ASP A 115 3.41 -10.80 2.85
N LYS A 116 3.20 -11.98 2.29
CA LYS A 116 3.18 -13.22 3.05
C LYS A 116 4.22 -14.15 2.45
N SER A 117 5.21 -14.53 3.26
CA SER A 117 6.29 -15.40 2.84
C SER A 117 6.38 -16.61 3.76
N ARG A 118 7.15 -17.61 3.31
CA ARG A 118 7.36 -18.82 4.07
C ARG A 118 8.06 -18.56 5.41
N ASN A 119 9.08 -17.71 5.40
CA ASN A 119 9.95 -17.51 6.56
C ASN A 119 9.42 -16.48 7.53
N MET A 120 8.78 -15.43 7.03
CA MET A 120 8.41 -14.27 7.83
C MET A 120 6.92 -14.16 8.12
N GLY A 121 6.09 -15.00 7.48
CA GLY A 121 4.64 -14.85 7.59
C GLY A 121 4.14 -13.56 6.97
N LEU A 122 3.15 -12.94 7.60
CA LEU A 122 2.56 -11.69 7.12
C LEU A 122 3.37 -10.49 7.62
N MET A 123 3.89 -9.72 6.69
CA MET A 123 4.72 -8.55 6.96
C MET A 123 4.14 -7.31 6.31
N PHE A 124 4.31 -6.17 6.97
CA PHE A 124 3.95 -4.86 6.45
C PHE A 124 5.20 -4.01 6.34
N THR A 125 5.42 -3.42 5.17
CA THR A 125 6.56 -2.53 4.94
C THR A 125 6.05 -1.14 4.62
N VAL A 126 6.49 -0.14 5.38
CA VAL A 126 6.22 1.27 5.08
C VAL A 126 7.49 1.84 4.47
N TYR A 127 7.42 2.25 3.21
CA TYR A 127 8.57 2.88 2.54
C TYR A 127 8.79 4.25 3.16
N ASP A 128 10.02 4.58 3.45
CA ASP A 128 10.44 5.73 4.25
C ASP A 128 10.01 5.63 5.74
N GLY A 129 9.68 4.43 6.17
CA GLY A 129 9.28 4.13 7.55
C GLY A 129 9.86 2.81 8.00
N ASP A 130 9.09 2.04 8.75
CA ASP A 130 9.54 0.80 9.37
C ASP A 130 8.79 -0.41 8.84
N ASN A 131 9.26 -1.59 9.25
CA ASN A 131 8.60 -2.86 8.99
C ASN A 131 7.82 -3.28 10.22
N TYR A 132 6.67 -3.93 9.99
CA TYR A 132 5.76 -4.33 11.05
C TYR A 132 5.23 -5.73 10.81
N ARG A 133 4.77 -6.36 11.89
CA ARG A 133 4.03 -7.63 11.83
C ARG A 133 2.92 -7.60 12.88
N LEU A 134 2.06 -8.58 12.86
CA LEU A 134 1.06 -8.76 13.90
C LEU A 134 1.55 -9.80 14.90
N ASP A 135 1.31 -9.57 16.19
CA ASP A 135 1.58 -10.58 17.21
C ASP A 135 0.40 -11.58 17.29
N LEU A 136 0.48 -12.50 18.23
CA LEU A 136 -0.56 -13.53 18.42
C LEU A 136 -1.91 -12.93 18.82
N ASN A 137 -1.91 -11.73 19.40
CA ASN A 137 -3.12 -11.02 19.80
C ASN A 137 -3.67 -10.13 18.69
N GLY A 138 -2.98 -10.03 17.56
CA GLY A 138 -3.37 -9.15 16.47
C GLY A 138 -2.88 -7.72 16.61
N ASP A 139 -2.00 -7.45 17.56
CA ASP A 139 -1.41 -6.12 17.75
C ASP A 139 -0.28 -5.88 16.76
N ILE A 140 -0.16 -4.63 16.33
CA ILE A 140 0.86 -4.20 15.36
C ILE A 140 2.19 -4.02 16.10
N ILE A 141 3.20 -4.79 15.70
CA ILE A 141 4.52 -4.77 16.32
C ILE A 141 5.56 -4.35 15.29
N LYS A 142 6.38 -3.38 15.67
CA LYS A 142 7.51 -2.95 14.86
C LYS A 142 8.58 -4.04 14.85
N VAL A 143 9.07 -4.40 13.67
CA VAL A 143 10.15 -5.37 13.52
C VAL A 143 11.46 -4.63 13.54
N THR A 144 12.28 -4.93 14.53
CA THR A 144 13.63 -4.36 14.63
C THR A 144 14.62 -5.30 13.97
N SER A 145 15.47 -4.75 13.10
CA SER A 145 16.57 -5.50 12.50
C SER A 145 17.76 -5.44 13.45
N ASP A 146 18.18 -6.58 13.92
CA ASP A 146 19.39 -6.69 14.75
C ASP A 146 20.65 -6.83 13.87
#